data_47066a64119e8ce0878d2b79fe6b2187
#
_entry.id   47066a64119e8ce0878d2b79fe6b2187
#
_cell.length_a   1.000
_cell.length_b   1.000
_cell.length_c   1.000
_cell.angle_alpha   90.00
_cell.angle_beta   90.00
_cell.angle_gamma   90.00
#
_symmetry.space_group_name_H-M   'P 1'
#
loop_
_entity.id
_entity.type
_entity.pdbx_description
1 polymer ?
#
loop_
_entity_poly.entity_id
_entity_poly.type
_entity_poly.pdbx_seq_one_letter_code
_entity_poly.pdbx_strand_id
1 'polypeptide(L)'
;MKTLSAIAAAGLALTVAAAGIARNPQFEGADPHAMMIGDELWIFPTGGPGGSWAADRFGAFSSRDLKTWRPRGELIRRDQIRWIKDDGAPEHFLWAPGVATRGGRYYLYYSVGPQNPTPSRIGVAVADRPEGPYRDSGRPLITGDKGFEAIDPMVFTDRRSGRIYLYAGGSAGATLRVWELKPDMVSIAREVKVATPPHFTEGAFMHERGGTYYLSYSHGRFNGPDYSVHYATAPSPVGPWRYRGAILTGDARHQGPGHHSFVTLPDGRSLIVYHRWDRAPGPGPFQGERVVAIDRITYAPDGRIRPVRMTDDDAPVLPARHGDTKKVNNR
;
A
#
# COMPACT_ATOMS: atom_id res chain seq x y z
N MET A 1 -9.35 -48.33 -58.61
CA MET A 1 -9.89 -47.01 -58.23
C MET A 1 -9.85 -46.90 -56.74
N LYS A 2 -8.89 -46.13 -56.20
CA LYS A 2 -8.74 -45.91 -54.76
C LYS A 2 -9.20 -44.49 -54.46
N THR A 3 -10.25 -44.36 -53.69
CA THR A 3 -10.80 -43.07 -53.20
C THR A 3 -10.02 -42.63 -51.98
N LEU A 4 -9.34 -41.49 -52.10
CA LEU A 4 -8.73 -40.78 -50.96
C LEU A 4 -9.80 -39.92 -50.28
N SER A 5 -10.06 -40.20 -49.02
CA SER A 5 -10.83 -39.32 -48.14
C SER A 5 -9.92 -38.25 -47.54
N ALA A 6 -10.21 -36.99 -47.83
CA ALA A 6 -9.51 -35.86 -47.18
C ALA A 6 -10.16 -35.58 -45.85
N ILE A 7 -9.35 -35.62 -44.75
CA ILE A 7 -9.76 -35.19 -43.43
C ILE A 7 -9.47 -33.67 -43.35
N ALA A 8 -10.52 -32.88 -43.24
CA ALA A 8 -10.40 -31.44 -42.96
C ALA A 8 -10.15 -31.22 -41.46
N ALA A 9 -8.98 -30.72 -41.12
CA ALA A 9 -8.67 -30.26 -39.76
C ALA A 9 -9.29 -28.90 -39.54
N ALA A 10 -10.35 -28.83 -38.74
CA ALA A 10 -10.93 -27.57 -38.28
C ALA A 10 -10.05 -26.98 -37.17
N GLY A 11 -9.28 -25.96 -37.52
CA GLY A 11 -8.51 -25.17 -36.56
C GLY A 11 -9.44 -24.37 -35.64
N LEU A 12 -9.47 -24.69 -34.36
CA LEU A 12 -10.18 -23.92 -33.34
C LEU A 12 -9.38 -22.64 -33.07
N ALA A 13 -9.77 -21.53 -33.65
CA ALA A 13 -9.23 -20.21 -33.27
C ALA A 13 -9.74 -19.86 -31.90
N LEU A 14 -8.87 -19.95 -30.88
CA LEU A 14 -9.11 -19.36 -29.58
C LEU A 14 -9.09 -17.84 -29.75
N THR A 15 -10.25 -17.21 -29.82
CA THR A 15 -10.40 -15.77 -29.62
C THR A 15 -10.14 -15.48 -28.14
N VAL A 16 -8.93 -15.07 -27.80
CA VAL A 16 -8.64 -14.44 -26.52
C VAL A 16 -9.42 -13.11 -26.53
N ALA A 17 -10.52 -13.06 -25.78
CA ALA A 17 -11.22 -11.80 -25.53
C ALA A 17 -10.17 -10.81 -24.98
N ALA A 18 -9.96 -9.72 -25.71
CA ALA A 18 -9.06 -8.65 -25.26
C ALA A 18 -9.58 -8.15 -23.92
N ALA A 19 -8.89 -8.49 -22.84
CA ALA A 19 -9.19 -7.93 -21.53
C ALA A 19 -9.02 -6.41 -21.67
N GLY A 20 -10.13 -5.68 -21.52
CA GLY A 20 -10.13 -4.23 -21.70
C GLY A 20 -9.03 -3.60 -20.86
N ILE A 21 -8.40 -2.57 -21.38
CA ILE A 21 -7.27 -1.86 -20.77
C ILE A 21 -7.76 -1.18 -19.49
N ALA A 22 -7.09 -1.43 -18.36
CA ALA A 22 -7.25 -0.62 -17.16
C ALA A 22 -6.45 0.69 -17.33
N ARG A 23 -6.86 1.75 -16.65
CA ARG A 23 -6.24 3.07 -16.76
C ARG A 23 -5.81 3.57 -15.41
N ASN A 24 -4.73 4.34 -15.39
CA ASN A 24 -4.34 5.19 -14.27
C ASN A 24 -4.73 6.65 -14.57
N PRO A 25 -5.03 7.47 -13.55
CA PRO A 25 -5.17 7.06 -12.16
C PRO A 25 -6.45 6.25 -11.92
N GLN A 26 -6.49 5.52 -10.78
CA GLN A 26 -7.65 4.72 -10.38
C GLN A 26 -8.74 5.60 -9.75
N PHE A 27 -8.34 6.45 -8.80
CA PHE A 27 -9.20 7.41 -8.08
C PHE A 27 -8.32 8.39 -7.28
N GLU A 28 -8.94 9.45 -6.77
CA GLU A 28 -8.30 10.39 -5.86
C GLU A 28 -8.04 9.72 -4.49
N GLY A 29 -6.84 9.88 -3.97
CA GLY A 29 -6.44 9.29 -2.70
C GLY A 29 -4.94 9.37 -2.48
N ALA A 30 -4.56 9.26 -1.21
CA ALA A 30 -3.17 9.30 -0.78
C ALA A 30 -2.79 8.07 0.04
N ASP A 31 -1.49 7.81 0.17
CA ASP A 31 -0.91 6.82 1.08
C ASP A 31 -1.62 5.43 1.01
N PRO A 32 -1.76 4.84 -0.17
CA PRO A 32 -2.61 3.68 -0.36
C PRO A 32 -1.98 2.41 0.24
N HIS A 33 -2.59 1.87 1.30
CA HIS A 33 -2.30 0.49 1.69
C HIS A 33 -3.17 -0.47 0.87
N ALA A 34 -2.54 -1.46 0.24
CA ALA A 34 -3.24 -2.38 -0.64
C ALA A 34 -2.99 -3.84 -0.25
N MET A 35 -4.03 -4.67 -0.34
CA MET A 35 -3.92 -6.12 -0.11
C MET A 35 -5.01 -6.90 -0.85
N MET A 36 -4.72 -8.16 -1.15
CA MET A 36 -5.74 -9.10 -1.64
C MET A 36 -6.59 -9.60 -0.47
N ILE A 37 -7.92 -9.50 -0.61
CA ILE A 37 -8.88 -10.10 0.31
C ILE A 37 -9.84 -10.94 -0.52
N GLY A 38 -9.72 -12.26 -0.41
CA GLY A 38 -10.37 -13.16 -1.33
C GLY A 38 -9.87 -12.96 -2.76
N ASP A 39 -10.76 -12.65 -3.67
CA ASP A 39 -10.50 -12.40 -5.08
C ASP A 39 -10.56 -10.91 -5.47
N GLU A 40 -10.61 -10.02 -4.49
CA GLU A 40 -10.63 -8.57 -4.69
C GLU A 40 -9.33 -7.93 -4.22
N LEU A 41 -8.82 -6.97 -4.99
CA LEU A 41 -7.82 -6.03 -4.49
C LEU A 41 -8.54 -4.97 -3.67
N TRP A 42 -8.15 -4.82 -2.41
CA TRP A 42 -8.61 -3.76 -1.53
C TRP A 42 -7.55 -2.69 -1.39
N ILE A 43 -7.97 -1.42 -1.38
CA ILE A 43 -7.12 -0.27 -1.14
C ILE A 43 -7.74 0.56 -0.02
N PHE A 44 -6.90 0.90 0.93
CA PHE A 44 -7.20 1.71 2.11
C PHE A 44 -6.38 3.00 2.01
N PRO A 45 -6.94 4.10 1.49
CA PRO A 45 -6.22 5.37 1.36
C PRO A 45 -6.39 6.28 2.57
N THR A 46 -5.54 7.28 2.69
CA THR A 46 -5.75 8.44 3.55
C THR A 46 -6.98 9.20 3.09
N GLY A 47 -7.85 9.56 4.03
CA GLY A 47 -9.01 10.42 3.82
C GLY A 47 -10.22 9.74 3.17
N GLY A 48 -10.14 8.45 2.85
CA GLY A 48 -11.21 7.77 2.11
C GLY A 48 -11.39 8.38 0.71
N PRO A 49 -12.61 8.39 0.14
CA PRO A 49 -12.86 9.06 -1.11
C PRO A 49 -12.57 10.57 -1.01
N GLY A 50 -11.57 11.06 -1.78
CA GLY A 50 -11.18 12.46 -1.80
C GLY A 50 -9.93 12.84 -1.02
N GLY A 51 -9.19 11.88 -0.46
CA GLY A 51 -7.79 11.96 -0.02
C GLY A 51 -7.28 13.23 0.67
N SER A 52 -8.12 13.97 1.37
CA SER A 52 -7.79 15.26 1.97
C SER A 52 -6.70 15.16 3.05
N TRP A 53 -5.77 16.12 3.06
CA TRP A 53 -4.79 16.31 4.15
C TRP A 53 -5.45 16.40 5.54
N ALA A 54 -6.60 17.04 5.62
CA ALA A 54 -7.38 17.19 6.84
C ALA A 54 -8.36 16.03 7.09
N ALA A 55 -7.96 14.81 6.72
CA ALA A 55 -8.81 13.64 6.83
C ALA A 55 -9.28 13.37 8.26
N ASP A 56 -10.58 13.14 8.42
CA ASP A 56 -11.23 12.84 9.68
C ASP A 56 -11.77 11.41 9.77
N ARG A 57 -11.54 10.61 8.71
CA ARG A 57 -12.02 9.22 8.60
C ARG A 57 -11.16 8.40 7.68
N PHE A 58 -11.30 7.08 7.78
CA PHE A 58 -10.82 6.15 6.76
C PHE A 58 -11.99 5.50 6.04
N GLY A 59 -11.80 5.27 4.76
CA GLY A 59 -12.64 4.45 3.91
C GLY A 59 -11.81 3.40 3.19
N ALA A 60 -12.47 2.59 2.37
CA ALA A 60 -11.78 1.63 1.50
C ALA A 60 -12.48 1.50 0.16
N PHE A 61 -11.71 1.03 -0.81
CA PHE A 61 -12.20 0.63 -2.12
C PHE A 61 -11.81 -0.80 -2.42
N SER A 62 -12.61 -1.51 -3.19
CA SER A 62 -12.19 -2.80 -3.72
C SER A 62 -12.54 -2.97 -5.19
N SER A 63 -11.78 -3.81 -5.86
CA SER A 63 -11.97 -4.12 -7.27
C SER A 63 -11.65 -5.58 -7.54
N ARG A 64 -12.41 -6.17 -8.48
CA ARG A 64 -12.19 -7.53 -9.01
C ARG A 64 -11.50 -7.53 -10.36
N ASP A 65 -11.37 -6.35 -10.99
CA ASP A 65 -10.86 -6.21 -12.35
C ASP A 65 -9.82 -5.09 -12.51
N LEU A 66 -9.61 -4.25 -11.46
CA LEU A 66 -8.81 -3.03 -11.43
C LEU A 66 -9.31 -1.95 -12.43
N LYS A 67 -10.57 -2.01 -12.81
CA LYS A 67 -11.23 -1.03 -13.67
C LYS A 67 -12.42 -0.40 -12.99
N THR A 68 -13.14 -1.21 -12.22
CA THR A 68 -14.35 -0.81 -11.51
C THR A 68 -14.08 -0.90 -10.01
N TRP A 69 -14.09 0.26 -9.35
CA TRP A 69 -13.87 0.36 -7.92
C TRP A 69 -15.20 0.52 -7.18
N ARG A 70 -15.34 -0.25 -6.12
CA ARG A 70 -16.51 -0.20 -5.22
C ARG A 70 -16.09 0.43 -3.91
N PRO A 71 -16.66 1.58 -3.52
CA PRO A 71 -16.46 2.10 -2.17
C PRO A 71 -17.04 1.09 -1.15
N ARG A 72 -16.29 0.89 -0.06
CA ARG A 72 -16.64 -0.06 1.02
C ARG A 72 -17.13 0.64 2.28
N GLY A 73 -17.49 1.92 2.14
CA GLY A 73 -17.99 2.74 3.23
C GLY A 73 -16.90 3.26 4.17
N GLU A 74 -17.35 3.75 5.28
CA GLU A 74 -16.51 4.32 6.33
C GLU A 74 -16.08 3.22 7.30
N LEU A 75 -14.77 3.15 7.56
CA LEU A 75 -14.16 2.15 8.45
C LEU A 75 -14.16 2.62 9.90
N ILE A 76 -13.67 3.82 10.12
CA ILE A 76 -13.61 4.50 11.42
C ILE A 76 -13.50 6.01 11.22
N ARG A 77 -14.06 6.78 12.15
CA ARG A 77 -13.98 8.24 12.22
C ARG A 77 -13.13 8.70 13.38
N ARG A 78 -12.57 9.89 13.26
CA ARG A 78 -11.76 10.55 14.28
C ARG A 78 -12.48 10.67 15.63
N ASP A 79 -13.77 10.98 15.62
CA ASP A 79 -14.59 11.13 16.84
C ASP A 79 -14.87 9.81 17.58
N GLN A 80 -14.62 8.67 16.95
CA GLN A 80 -14.69 7.35 17.57
C GLN A 80 -13.40 6.95 18.30
N ILE A 81 -12.31 7.73 18.14
CA ILE A 81 -11.00 7.50 18.78
C ILE A 81 -10.96 8.31 20.08
N ARG A 82 -11.27 7.68 21.20
CA ARG A 82 -11.48 8.38 22.48
C ARG A 82 -10.27 9.14 22.99
N TRP A 83 -9.07 8.60 22.79
CA TRP A 83 -7.81 9.17 23.27
C TRP A 83 -7.25 10.29 22.37
N ILE A 84 -7.88 10.58 21.25
CA ILE A 84 -7.29 11.46 20.23
C ILE A 84 -7.02 12.88 20.75
N LYS A 85 -7.85 13.35 21.72
CA LYS A 85 -7.74 14.68 22.31
C LYS A 85 -7.00 14.72 23.65
N ASP A 86 -6.46 13.61 24.13
CA ASP A 86 -5.86 13.52 25.47
C ASP A 86 -4.56 14.33 25.60
N ASP A 87 -3.94 14.71 24.49
CA ASP A 87 -2.73 15.54 24.44
C ASP A 87 -3.02 17.05 24.42
N GLY A 88 -4.29 17.46 24.35
CA GLY A 88 -4.70 18.86 24.38
C GLY A 88 -4.45 19.65 23.09
N ALA A 89 -4.00 19.02 22.01
CA ALA A 89 -3.84 19.71 20.73
C ALA A 89 -5.20 20.11 20.14
N PRO A 90 -5.27 21.26 19.43
CA PRO A 90 -6.53 21.79 18.90
C PRO A 90 -7.10 20.95 17.76
N GLU A 91 -6.22 20.32 16.96
CA GLU A 91 -6.60 19.58 15.76
C GLU A 91 -5.80 18.29 15.62
N HIS A 92 -6.47 17.28 15.07
CA HIS A 92 -5.87 16.02 14.70
C HIS A 92 -6.45 15.53 13.39
N PHE A 93 -5.59 14.86 12.59
CA PHE A 93 -5.94 14.29 11.31
C PHE A 93 -5.55 12.82 11.26
N LEU A 94 -6.26 12.04 10.44
CA LEU A 94 -6.02 10.61 10.27
C LEU A 94 -5.30 10.35 8.95
N TRP A 95 -4.10 9.74 9.01
CA TRP A 95 -3.26 9.52 7.83
C TRP A 95 -2.75 8.09 7.73
N ALA A 96 -2.36 7.73 6.52
CA ALA A 96 -1.54 6.57 6.18
C ALA A 96 -1.97 5.28 6.91
N PRO A 97 -3.12 4.71 6.53
CA PRO A 97 -3.59 3.47 7.12
C PRO A 97 -2.72 2.29 6.67
N GLY A 98 -2.39 1.39 7.60
CA GLY A 98 -1.84 0.08 7.32
C GLY A 98 -2.80 -1.01 7.77
N VAL A 99 -3.07 -2.02 6.96
CA VAL A 99 -3.99 -3.11 7.34
C VAL A 99 -3.25 -4.44 7.41
N ALA A 100 -3.47 -5.18 8.48
CA ALA A 100 -2.98 -6.54 8.65
C ALA A 100 -4.11 -7.48 9.04
N THR A 101 -3.91 -8.79 8.82
CA THR A 101 -4.89 -9.82 9.19
C THR A 101 -4.25 -10.87 10.07
N ARG A 102 -5.00 -11.34 11.08
CA ARG A 102 -4.63 -12.47 11.92
C ARG A 102 -5.85 -13.11 12.54
N GLY A 103 -5.92 -14.45 12.51
CA GLY A 103 -7.01 -15.19 13.16
C GLY A 103 -8.41 -14.81 12.66
N GLY A 104 -8.56 -14.50 11.38
CA GLY A 104 -9.82 -14.09 10.77
C GLY A 104 -10.24 -12.63 11.07
N ARG A 105 -9.41 -11.87 11.77
CA ARG A 105 -9.65 -10.46 12.09
C ARG A 105 -8.78 -9.53 11.25
N TYR A 106 -9.25 -8.28 11.13
CA TYR A 106 -8.59 -7.18 10.43
C TYR A 106 -8.15 -6.13 11.44
N TYR A 107 -6.91 -5.68 11.30
CA TYR A 107 -6.27 -4.69 12.18
C TYR A 107 -5.87 -3.49 11.33
N LEU A 108 -6.51 -2.37 11.57
CA LEU A 108 -6.24 -1.09 10.91
C LEU A 108 -5.32 -0.27 11.83
N TYR A 109 -4.07 -0.14 11.44
CA TYR A 109 -3.10 0.77 12.06
C TYR A 109 -3.20 2.11 11.36
N TYR A 110 -3.08 3.19 12.08
CA TYR A 110 -3.26 4.51 11.51
C TYR A 110 -2.44 5.56 12.24
N SER A 111 -2.06 6.62 11.52
CA SER A 111 -1.36 7.77 12.05
C SER A 111 -2.36 8.83 12.52
N VAL A 112 -2.06 9.46 13.65
CA VAL A 112 -2.74 10.65 14.15
C VAL A 112 -1.73 11.77 14.18
N GLY A 113 -1.85 12.71 13.25
CA GLY A 113 -1.00 13.90 13.14
C GLY A 113 -1.78 15.18 13.40
N PRO A 114 -1.10 16.32 13.32
CA PRO A 114 0.30 16.53 12.96
C PRO A 114 1.28 16.33 14.13
N GLN A 115 2.61 16.36 13.83
CA GLN A 115 3.68 16.26 14.84
C GLN A 115 3.74 17.48 15.78
N ASN A 116 3.17 18.59 15.40
CA ASN A 116 3.15 19.83 16.19
C ASN A 116 1.71 20.35 16.32
N PRO A 117 1.31 20.87 17.49
CA PRO A 117 2.11 21.18 18.69
C PRO A 117 2.43 19.97 19.57
N THR A 118 1.76 18.82 19.38
CA THR A 118 2.00 17.59 20.15
C THR A 118 2.56 16.49 19.23
N PRO A 119 3.33 15.54 19.76
CA PRO A 119 3.84 14.45 18.94
C PRO A 119 2.73 13.66 18.25
N SER A 120 2.93 13.30 16.97
CA SER A 120 2.05 12.37 16.28
C SER A 120 2.03 11.00 16.93
N ARG A 121 0.96 10.26 16.73
CA ARG A 121 0.72 8.98 17.39
C ARG A 121 0.19 7.94 16.40
N ILE A 122 0.50 6.69 16.65
CA ILE A 122 -0.06 5.56 15.92
C ILE A 122 -1.10 4.88 16.80
N GLY A 123 -2.31 4.70 16.26
CA GLY A 123 -3.38 3.90 16.83
C GLY A 123 -3.56 2.58 16.10
N VAL A 124 -4.37 1.70 16.68
CA VAL A 124 -4.84 0.47 16.05
C VAL A 124 -6.32 0.23 16.36
N ALA A 125 -7.09 -0.12 15.33
CA ALA A 125 -8.48 -0.51 15.46
C ALA A 125 -8.70 -1.91 14.88
N VAL A 126 -9.70 -2.63 15.38
CA VAL A 126 -9.93 -4.04 15.06
C VAL A 126 -11.35 -4.24 14.53
N ALA A 127 -11.49 -5.09 13.51
CA ALA A 127 -12.78 -5.52 12.95
C ALA A 127 -12.77 -7.01 12.61
N ASP A 128 -13.97 -7.59 12.53
CA ASP A 128 -14.17 -8.98 12.10
C ASP A 128 -14.37 -9.10 10.58
N ARG A 129 -14.51 -7.97 9.88
CA ARG A 129 -14.66 -7.87 8.42
C ARG A 129 -13.83 -6.71 7.87
N PRO A 130 -13.37 -6.78 6.61
CA PRO A 130 -12.52 -5.74 6.04
C PRO A 130 -13.19 -4.38 5.91
N GLU A 131 -14.51 -4.34 5.72
CA GLU A 131 -15.32 -3.12 5.69
C GLU A 131 -15.69 -2.59 7.08
N GLY A 132 -15.26 -3.25 8.14
CA GLY A 132 -15.56 -2.87 9.52
C GLY A 132 -16.92 -3.34 10.05
N PRO A 133 -17.52 -2.63 11.05
CA PRO A 133 -16.96 -1.45 11.70
C PRO A 133 -15.69 -1.74 12.51
N TYR A 134 -14.72 -0.87 12.42
CA TYR A 134 -13.50 -0.98 13.22
C TYR A 134 -13.72 -0.33 14.59
N ARG A 135 -13.16 -0.95 15.63
CA ARG A 135 -13.18 -0.45 17.01
C ARG A 135 -11.76 -0.16 17.45
N ASP A 136 -11.50 1.10 17.80
CA ASP A 136 -10.21 1.53 18.34
C ASP A 136 -9.84 0.78 19.61
N SER A 137 -8.54 0.51 19.80
CA SER A 137 -8.01 -0.22 20.96
C SER A 137 -8.05 0.56 22.28
N GLY A 138 -8.42 1.85 22.25
CA GLY A 138 -8.65 2.70 23.41
C GLY A 138 -7.43 3.47 23.90
N ARG A 139 -6.27 3.34 23.25
CA ARG A 139 -5.04 4.09 23.55
C ARG A 139 -4.11 4.12 22.35
N PRO A 140 -3.20 5.10 22.26
CA PRO A 140 -2.15 5.07 21.25
C PRO A 140 -1.24 3.85 21.47
N LEU A 141 -0.83 3.24 20.37
CA LEU A 141 0.12 2.13 20.37
C LEU A 141 1.55 2.65 20.45
N ILE A 142 1.84 3.75 19.73
CA ILE A 142 3.14 4.43 19.69
C ILE A 142 2.89 5.93 19.72
N THR A 143 3.76 6.65 20.43
CA THR A 143 3.80 8.11 20.44
C THR A 143 5.14 8.57 19.91
N GLY A 144 5.17 9.59 19.07
CA GLY A 144 6.37 10.23 18.58
C GLY A 144 7.15 10.95 19.68
N ASP A 145 8.36 11.31 19.34
CA ASP A 145 9.26 12.05 20.22
C ASP A 145 10.16 13.01 19.42
N LYS A 146 11.11 13.65 20.10
CA LYS A 146 12.07 14.52 19.43
C LYS A 146 12.96 13.68 18.49
N GLY A 147 12.86 13.93 17.19
CA GLY A 147 13.61 13.21 16.16
C GLY A 147 12.95 11.94 15.64
N PHE A 148 11.71 11.67 16.06
CA PHE A 148 10.91 10.58 15.54
C PHE A 148 9.43 10.98 15.42
N GLU A 149 8.92 11.01 14.23
CA GLU A 149 7.51 11.17 13.93
C GLU A 149 6.83 9.80 13.86
N ALA A 150 5.86 9.54 14.74
CA ALA A 150 5.13 8.29 14.78
C ALA A 150 3.98 8.29 13.77
N ILE A 151 4.32 8.06 12.49
CA ILE A 151 3.35 7.93 11.39
C ILE A 151 3.71 6.73 10.49
N ASP A 152 2.85 6.46 9.51
CA ASP A 152 3.05 5.50 8.43
C ASP A 152 3.28 4.06 8.91
N PRO A 153 2.35 3.53 9.72
CA PRO A 153 2.50 2.18 10.26
C PRO A 153 2.31 1.12 9.18
N MET A 154 3.29 0.23 9.06
CA MET A 154 3.21 -0.97 8.24
C MET A 154 3.49 -2.21 9.08
N VAL A 155 2.61 -3.20 9.03
CA VAL A 155 2.78 -4.45 9.77
C VAL A 155 3.11 -5.60 8.84
N PHE A 156 4.18 -6.31 9.18
CA PHE A 156 4.67 -7.49 8.46
C PHE A 156 4.76 -8.69 9.40
N THR A 157 4.14 -9.80 9.00
CA THR A 157 4.31 -11.09 9.69
C THR A 157 5.38 -11.90 8.97
N ASP A 158 6.49 -12.11 9.63
CA ASP A 158 7.56 -12.96 9.11
C ASP A 158 7.16 -14.44 9.18
N ARG A 159 7.00 -15.06 8.02
CA ARG A 159 6.56 -16.46 7.91
C ARG A 159 7.59 -17.46 8.43
N ARG A 160 8.87 -17.09 8.49
CA ARG A 160 9.94 -17.98 8.95
C ARG A 160 9.98 -18.08 10.47
N SER A 161 9.84 -16.96 11.16
CA SER A 161 9.91 -16.91 12.62
C SER A 161 8.55 -16.85 13.30
N GLY A 162 7.47 -16.53 12.56
CA GLY A 162 6.15 -16.28 13.10
C GLY A 162 6.03 -14.93 13.83
N ARG A 163 7.10 -14.15 13.89
CA ARG A 163 7.13 -12.84 14.55
C ARG A 163 6.42 -11.79 13.71
N ILE A 164 5.88 -10.80 14.40
CA ILE A 164 5.10 -9.72 13.81
C ILE A 164 5.85 -8.43 14.06
N TYR A 165 6.17 -7.69 13.00
CA TYR A 165 6.91 -6.44 13.08
C TYR A 165 6.04 -5.28 12.61
N LEU A 166 6.07 -4.18 13.35
CA LEU A 166 5.51 -2.89 12.94
C LEU A 166 6.67 -1.96 12.62
N TYR A 167 6.68 -1.40 11.43
CA TYR A 167 7.60 -0.38 10.95
C TYR A 167 6.88 0.95 10.93
N ALA A 168 7.55 2.02 11.35
CA ALA A 168 6.99 3.37 11.29
C ALA A 168 8.10 4.42 11.25
N GLY A 169 7.73 5.62 10.84
CA GLY A 169 8.58 6.80 10.84
C GLY A 169 8.21 7.76 9.73
N GLY A 170 8.29 9.06 10.04
CA GLY A 170 7.91 10.13 9.14
C GLY A 170 8.96 11.20 8.94
N SER A 171 8.59 12.20 8.17
CA SER A 171 9.47 13.28 7.69
C SER A 171 10.07 14.11 8.81
N ALA A 172 9.41 14.25 9.96
CA ALA A 172 9.99 14.90 11.13
C ALA A 172 11.01 13.97 11.82
N GLY A 173 12.24 14.05 11.38
CA GLY A 173 13.35 13.22 11.84
C GLY A 173 13.81 12.19 10.83
N ALA A 174 12.99 11.81 9.85
CA ALA A 174 13.30 10.82 8.82
C ALA A 174 13.95 9.55 9.39
N THR A 175 13.38 9.05 10.50
CA THR A 175 13.93 7.96 11.30
C THR A 175 13.00 6.75 11.24
N LEU A 176 13.53 5.61 10.79
CA LEU A 176 12.82 4.34 10.84
C LEU A 176 12.94 3.74 12.25
N ARG A 177 11.81 3.40 12.84
CA ARG A 177 11.76 2.55 14.06
C ARG A 177 10.94 1.31 13.81
N VAL A 178 11.26 0.23 14.51
CA VAL A 178 10.62 -1.08 14.36
C VAL A 178 10.26 -1.66 15.71
N TRP A 179 9.09 -2.21 15.84
CA TRP A 179 8.62 -2.92 17.03
C TRP A 179 8.19 -4.33 16.70
N GLU A 180 8.45 -5.25 17.59
CA GLU A 180 7.83 -6.56 17.59
C GLU A 180 6.48 -6.46 18.32
N LEU A 181 5.40 -6.83 17.63
CA LEU A 181 4.07 -6.89 18.23
C LEU A 181 3.85 -8.22 18.95
N LYS A 182 2.98 -8.20 19.97
CA LYS A 182 2.44 -9.42 20.55
C LYS A 182 1.45 -10.10 19.60
N PRO A 183 1.16 -11.38 19.79
CA PRO A 183 0.18 -12.11 18.96
C PRO A 183 -1.24 -11.51 18.95
N ASP A 184 -1.57 -10.65 19.92
CA ASP A 184 -2.85 -9.93 19.99
C ASP A 184 -2.99 -8.82 18.93
N MET A 185 -1.88 -8.44 18.25
CA MET A 185 -1.80 -7.41 17.22
C MET A 185 -2.07 -5.97 17.71
N VAL A 186 -2.35 -5.76 18.98
CA VAL A 186 -2.68 -4.46 19.56
C VAL A 186 -1.73 -4.05 20.69
N SER A 187 -0.71 -4.84 20.94
CA SER A 187 0.28 -4.60 22.00
C SER A 187 1.71 -4.76 21.48
N ILE A 188 2.59 -3.88 21.95
CA ILE A 188 4.04 -3.95 21.70
C ILE A 188 4.64 -5.02 22.62
N ALA A 189 5.44 -5.92 22.06
CA ALA A 189 6.29 -6.83 22.83
C ALA A 189 7.61 -6.15 23.22
N ARG A 190 8.25 -5.50 22.25
CA ARG A 190 9.51 -4.75 22.44
C ARG A 190 9.80 -3.88 21.21
N GLU A 191 10.59 -2.85 21.41
CA GLU A 191 11.24 -2.15 20.30
C GLU A 191 12.46 -2.94 19.82
N VAL A 192 12.70 -2.97 18.51
CA VAL A 192 13.83 -3.64 17.89
C VAL A 192 14.76 -2.58 17.33
N LYS A 193 16.00 -2.54 17.83
CA LYS A 193 16.99 -1.61 17.33
C LYS A 193 17.35 -1.93 15.88
N VAL A 194 17.12 -0.97 14.98
CA VAL A 194 17.47 -1.04 13.56
C VAL A 194 18.23 0.22 13.15
N ALA A 195 19.00 0.13 12.08
CA ALA A 195 19.55 1.33 11.44
C ALA A 195 18.50 1.87 10.44
N THR A 196 18.34 3.17 10.39
CA THR A 196 17.57 3.81 9.32
C THR A 196 18.34 3.66 8.00
N PRO A 197 17.73 3.11 6.93
CA PRO A 197 18.43 2.96 5.67
C PRO A 197 18.66 4.32 4.99
N PRO A 198 19.68 4.44 4.10
CA PRO A 198 19.90 5.65 3.33
C PRO A 198 18.66 6.09 2.55
N HIS A 199 18.44 7.40 2.45
CA HIS A 199 17.30 8.00 1.75
C HIS A 199 15.91 7.66 2.33
N PHE A 200 15.84 7.15 3.55
CA PHE A 200 14.54 6.98 4.22
C PHE A 200 13.97 8.34 4.61
N THR A 201 12.71 8.57 4.28
CA THR A 201 11.92 9.67 4.83
C THR A 201 10.72 9.12 5.58
N GLU A 202 9.88 8.28 4.93
CA GLU A 202 8.62 7.78 5.47
C GLU A 202 8.07 6.60 4.65
N GLY A 203 6.84 6.13 4.94
CA GLY A 203 6.10 5.19 4.10
C GLY A 203 6.80 3.84 3.92
N ALA A 204 7.30 3.25 5.00
CA ALA A 204 7.97 1.95 4.95
C ALA A 204 7.02 0.84 4.49
N PHE A 205 7.50 -0.05 3.61
CA PHE A 205 6.80 -1.27 3.23
C PHE A 205 7.76 -2.46 3.18
N MET A 206 7.42 -3.54 3.88
CA MET A 206 8.22 -4.75 3.97
C MET A 206 7.57 -5.89 3.20
N HIS A 207 8.36 -6.58 2.37
CA HIS A 207 7.96 -7.87 1.80
C HIS A 207 9.14 -8.85 1.74
N GLU A 208 8.83 -10.12 1.60
CA GLU A 208 9.82 -11.19 1.44
C GLU A 208 9.63 -11.88 0.08
N ARG A 209 10.75 -12.15 -0.59
CA ARG A 209 10.76 -12.92 -1.84
C ARG A 209 12.02 -13.77 -1.93
N GLY A 210 11.84 -15.07 -2.09
CA GLY A 210 12.96 -16.00 -2.29
C GLY A 210 14.01 -15.96 -1.17
N GLY A 211 13.58 -15.72 0.05
CA GLY A 211 14.46 -15.67 1.20
C GLY A 211 15.15 -14.34 1.47
N THR A 212 14.92 -13.36 0.62
CA THR A 212 15.41 -12.00 0.80
C THR A 212 14.29 -11.10 1.27
N TYR A 213 14.56 -10.25 2.26
CA TYR A 213 13.65 -9.22 2.75
C TYR A 213 13.93 -7.92 2.01
N TYR A 214 12.87 -7.27 1.59
CA TYR A 214 12.90 -6.00 0.85
C TYR A 214 12.15 -4.97 1.68
N LEU A 215 12.87 -3.96 2.15
CA LEU A 215 12.29 -2.79 2.77
C LEU A 215 12.30 -1.66 1.73
N SER A 216 11.13 -1.26 1.28
CA SER A 216 10.95 -0.10 0.41
C SER A 216 10.33 1.06 1.20
N TYR A 217 10.57 2.28 0.78
CA TYR A 217 10.18 3.49 1.52
C TYR A 217 10.21 4.71 0.61
N SER A 218 9.54 5.76 1.05
CA SER A 218 9.56 7.04 0.37
C SER A 218 10.77 7.87 0.78
N HIS A 219 11.28 8.63 -0.17
CA HIS A 219 12.32 9.64 -0.04
C HIS A 219 11.81 10.99 -0.52
N GLY A 220 12.30 12.08 0.07
CA GLY A 220 11.99 13.44 -0.33
C GLY A 220 10.76 14.02 0.36
N ARG A 221 10.28 15.12 -0.14
CA ARG A 221 9.11 15.82 0.39
C ARG A 221 7.84 15.31 -0.29
N PHE A 222 6.83 14.88 0.47
CA PHE A 222 5.60 14.28 -0.05
C PHE A 222 4.88 15.11 -1.13
N ASN A 223 5.05 16.42 -1.13
CA ASN A 223 4.49 17.34 -2.11
C ASN A 223 5.57 18.03 -2.97
N GLY A 224 6.73 17.41 -3.09
CA GLY A 224 7.84 17.89 -3.87
C GLY A 224 8.15 16.99 -5.08
N PRO A 225 8.90 17.49 -6.05
CA PRO A 225 9.30 16.73 -7.23
C PRO A 225 10.31 15.61 -6.92
N ASP A 226 10.96 15.69 -5.75
CA ASP A 226 11.95 14.74 -5.25
C ASP A 226 11.32 13.53 -4.54
N TYR A 227 9.99 13.54 -4.30
CA TYR A 227 9.33 12.40 -3.71
C TYR A 227 9.42 11.19 -4.63
N SER A 228 9.87 10.06 -4.10
CA SER A 228 10.25 8.89 -4.88
C SER A 228 10.26 7.64 -3.99
N VAL A 229 10.23 6.45 -4.58
CA VAL A 229 10.33 5.19 -3.85
C VAL A 229 11.72 4.61 -3.99
N HIS A 230 12.37 4.38 -2.86
CA HIS A 230 13.66 3.72 -2.72
C HIS A 230 13.52 2.36 -2.04
N TYR A 231 14.56 1.53 -2.08
CA TYR A 231 14.53 0.27 -1.34
C TYR A 231 15.91 -0.20 -0.90
N ALA A 232 15.88 -1.03 0.11
CA ALA A 232 17.02 -1.79 0.61
C ALA A 232 16.65 -3.27 0.77
N THR A 233 17.65 -4.15 0.78
CA THR A 233 17.46 -5.58 1.02
C THR A 233 18.22 -6.04 2.27
N ALA A 234 17.75 -7.12 2.89
CA ALA A 234 18.38 -7.71 4.06
C ALA A 234 18.16 -9.23 4.13
N PRO A 235 18.98 -9.94 4.92
CA PRO A 235 18.77 -11.35 5.21
C PRO A 235 17.69 -11.59 6.27
N SER A 236 17.24 -10.53 6.96
CA SER A 236 16.23 -10.61 8.01
C SER A 236 15.27 -9.41 7.94
N PRO A 237 14.07 -9.48 8.54
CA PRO A 237 13.10 -8.38 8.51
C PRO A 237 13.54 -7.14 9.31
N VAL A 238 14.64 -7.22 10.03
CA VAL A 238 15.17 -6.12 10.87
C VAL A 238 16.59 -5.68 10.44
N GLY A 239 16.97 -6.00 9.21
CA GLY A 239 18.28 -5.64 8.65
C GLY A 239 19.36 -6.72 8.85
N PRO A 240 20.65 -6.37 8.70
CA PRO A 240 21.14 -5.07 8.26
C PRO A 240 20.77 -4.74 6.81
N TRP A 241 20.47 -3.47 6.55
CA TRP A 241 19.99 -3.01 5.25
C TRP A 241 21.13 -2.78 4.27
N ARG A 242 20.97 -3.33 3.06
CA ARG A 242 21.79 -2.98 1.91
C ARG A 242 20.96 -2.16 0.94
N TYR A 243 21.26 -0.86 0.83
CA TYR A 243 20.60 0.04 -0.11
C TYR A 243 20.78 -0.43 -1.57
N ARG A 244 19.72 -0.31 -2.37
CA ARG A 244 19.66 -0.81 -3.75
C ARG A 244 19.32 0.22 -4.80
N GLY A 245 18.86 1.40 -4.41
CA GLY A 245 18.50 2.49 -5.31
C GLY A 245 17.03 2.87 -5.30
N ALA A 246 16.68 3.82 -6.15
CA ALA A 246 15.30 4.21 -6.42
C ALA A 246 14.66 3.23 -7.41
N ILE A 247 13.37 2.98 -7.25
CA ILE A 247 12.57 2.11 -8.14
C ILE A 247 11.40 2.84 -8.77
N LEU A 248 10.99 3.98 -8.20
CA LEU A 248 9.91 4.80 -8.73
C LEU A 248 10.27 6.27 -8.50
N THR A 249 10.39 7.02 -9.58
CA THR A 249 10.74 8.44 -9.59
C THR A 249 9.77 9.19 -10.48
N GLY A 250 9.55 10.47 -10.19
CA GLY A 250 8.73 11.34 -11.02
C GLY A 250 9.27 11.53 -12.44
N ASP A 251 8.37 11.83 -13.35
CA ASP A 251 8.65 12.26 -14.72
C ASP A 251 7.95 13.59 -15.02
N ALA A 252 8.03 14.09 -16.26
CA ALA A 252 7.44 15.37 -16.65
C ALA A 252 5.89 15.43 -16.47
N ARG A 253 5.21 14.29 -16.39
CA ARG A 253 3.76 14.19 -16.32
C ARG A 253 3.28 13.70 -14.97
N HIS A 254 4.01 12.76 -14.37
CA HIS A 254 3.70 12.11 -13.11
C HIS A 254 4.75 12.51 -12.09
N GLN A 255 4.35 13.26 -11.09
CA GLN A 255 5.27 13.87 -10.15
C GLN A 255 5.05 13.34 -8.73
N GLY A 256 6.09 13.37 -7.92
CA GLY A 256 6.06 13.00 -6.52
C GLY A 256 5.43 11.63 -6.23
N PRO A 257 5.80 10.55 -6.95
CA PRO A 257 5.25 9.23 -6.68
C PRO A 257 5.84 8.66 -5.39
N GLY A 258 4.99 8.14 -4.52
CA GLY A 258 5.47 7.56 -3.26
C GLY A 258 4.38 6.94 -2.43
N HIS A 259 4.72 6.66 -1.18
CA HIS A 259 3.90 6.02 -0.16
C HIS A 259 3.09 4.84 -0.73
N HIS A 260 3.75 3.74 -0.95
CA HIS A 260 3.31 2.64 -1.78
C HIS A 260 3.03 1.37 -0.97
N SER A 261 2.35 0.44 -1.61
CA SER A 261 2.22 -0.96 -1.18
C SER A 261 2.57 -1.89 -2.32
N PHE A 262 3.10 -3.08 -2.01
CA PHE A 262 3.26 -4.16 -2.99
C PHE A 262 2.21 -5.24 -2.76
N VAL A 263 1.65 -5.73 -3.85
CA VAL A 263 0.68 -6.81 -3.83
C VAL A 263 1.10 -7.90 -4.80
N THR A 264 1.11 -9.15 -4.36
CA THR A 264 1.26 -10.31 -5.24
C THR A 264 -0.11 -10.87 -5.57
N LEU A 265 -0.41 -10.95 -6.85
CA LEU A 265 -1.66 -11.51 -7.35
C LEU A 265 -1.63 -13.05 -7.31
N PRO A 266 -2.80 -13.72 -7.33
CA PRO A 266 -2.87 -15.19 -7.34
C PRO A 266 -2.12 -15.87 -8.50
N ASP A 267 -1.94 -15.17 -9.63
CA ASP A 267 -1.18 -15.65 -10.79
C ASP A 267 0.34 -15.40 -10.69
N GLY A 268 0.82 -14.90 -9.55
CA GLY A 268 2.23 -14.64 -9.28
C GLY A 268 2.75 -13.29 -9.78
N ARG A 269 1.94 -12.51 -10.50
CA ARG A 269 2.32 -11.13 -10.85
C ARG A 269 2.38 -10.26 -9.62
N SER A 270 3.30 -9.31 -9.60
CA SER A 270 3.41 -8.33 -8.53
C SER A 270 3.05 -6.94 -9.02
N LEU A 271 2.33 -6.20 -8.19
CA LEU A 271 1.89 -4.83 -8.43
C LEU A 271 2.50 -3.90 -7.38
N ILE A 272 2.72 -2.66 -7.77
CA ILE A 272 2.91 -1.52 -6.86
C ILE A 272 1.66 -0.65 -6.94
N VAL A 273 1.10 -0.32 -5.79
CA VAL A 273 0.00 0.63 -5.60
C VAL A 273 0.59 1.81 -4.87
N TYR A 274 0.46 3.01 -5.40
CA TYR A 274 1.15 4.19 -4.89
C TYR A 274 0.31 5.44 -5.16
N HIS A 275 0.62 6.56 -4.52
CA HIS A 275 0.05 7.83 -4.94
C HIS A 275 1.03 8.62 -5.80
N ARG A 276 0.51 9.54 -6.60
CA ARG A 276 1.26 10.50 -7.40
C ARG A 276 0.47 11.78 -7.62
N TRP A 277 1.13 12.79 -8.13
CA TRP A 277 0.53 14.02 -8.63
C TRP A 277 0.53 13.97 -10.15
N ASP A 278 -0.65 14.10 -10.77
CA ASP A 278 -0.77 14.15 -12.23
C ASP A 278 -0.79 15.60 -12.69
N ARG A 279 0.19 15.96 -13.52
CA ARG A 279 0.31 17.30 -14.13
C ARG A 279 0.29 18.46 -13.13
N ALA A 280 0.86 18.27 -11.96
CA ALA A 280 0.98 19.34 -10.99
C ALA A 280 1.84 20.49 -11.56
N PRO A 281 1.39 21.75 -11.45
CA PRO A 281 2.13 22.87 -12.03
C PRO A 281 3.37 23.21 -11.20
N GLY A 282 4.46 23.54 -11.91
CA GLY A 282 5.68 24.09 -11.30
C GLY A 282 6.57 23.10 -10.54
N PRO A 283 7.56 23.62 -9.81
CA PRO A 283 8.55 22.81 -9.11
C PRO A 283 8.09 22.34 -7.71
N GLY A 284 6.85 22.57 -7.34
CA GLY A 284 6.35 22.33 -5.99
C GLY A 284 6.56 23.52 -5.04
N PRO A 285 6.08 23.45 -3.78
CA PRO A 285 5.29 22.34 -3.25
C PRO A 285 3.95 22.19 -3.98
N PHE A 286 3.65 20.95 -4.38
CA PHE A 286 2.39 20.65 -5.08
C PHE A 286 1.18 20.82 -4.17
N GLN A 287 0.05 21.22 -4.75
CA GLN A 287 -1.21 21.51 -4.08
C GLN A 287 -2.34 20.70 -4.72
N GLY A 288 -3.41 20.46 -3.97
CA GLY A 288 -4.57 19.70 -4.42
C GLY A 288 -4.51 18.24 -4.00
N GLU A 289 -5.21 17.40 -4.73
CA GLU A 289 -5.37 16.00 -4.39
C GLU A 289 -4.35 15.12 -5.11
N ARG A 290 -3.84 14.13 -4.39
CA ARG A 290 -3.05 13.04 -4.94
C ARG A 290 -3.97 12.00 -5.57
N VAL A 291 -3.45 11.23 -6.51
CA VAL A 291 -4.20 10.16 -7.15
C VAL A 291 -3.52 8.82 -6.92
N VAL A 292 -4.33 7.78 -6.76
CA VAL A 292 -3.84 6.41 -6.64
C VAL A 292 -3.58 5.84 -8.02
N ALA A 293 -2.40 5.26 -8.21
CA ALA A 293 -2.01 4.56 -9.43
C ALA A 293 -1.54 3.13 -9.12
N ILE A 294 -1.64 2.25 -10.11
CA ILE A 294 -1.25 0.84 -10.01
C ILE A 294 -0.42 0.48 -11.23
N ASP A 295 0.80 0.00 -11.00
CA ASP A 295 1.69 -0.45 -12.04
C ASP A 295 2.31 -1.82 -11.72
N ARG A 296 2.97 -2.42 -12.72
CA ARG A 296 3.65 -3.70 -12.56
C ARG A 296 5.01 -3.52 -11.93
N ILE A 297 5.33 -4.42 -11.00
CA ILE A 297 6.67 -4.55 -10.48
C ILE A 297 7.30 -5.85 -10.99
N THR A 298 8.56 -5.77 -11.41
CA THR A 298 9.31 -6.91 -11.91
C THR A 298 10.67 -6.98 -11.26
N TYR A 299 11.24 -8.20 -11.20
CA TYR A 299 12.54 -8.46 -10.60
C TYR A 299 13.52 -8.93 -11.66
N ALA A 300 14.76 -8.51 -11.54
CA ALA A 300 15.86 -9.04 -12.32
C ALA A 300 16.25 -10.45 -11.80
N PRO A 301 17.02 -11.24 -12.57
CA PRO A 301 17.47 -12.57 -12.13
C PRO A 301 18.28 -12.56 -10.82
N ASP A 302 18.96 -11.47 -10.52
CA ASP A 302 19.72 -11.26 -9.28
C ASP A 302 18.84 -10.78 -8.10
N GLY A 303 17.53 -10.74 -8.26
CA GLY A 303 16.56 -10.34 -7.25
C GLY A 303 16.38 -8.82 -7.13
N ARG A 304 17.11 -7.98 -7.87
CA ARG A 304 16.87 -6.53 -7.83
C ARG A 304 15.51 -6.18 -8.43
N ILE A 305 14.81 -5.25 -7.80
CA ILE A 305 13.60 -4.65 -8.36
C ILE A 305 14.00 -3.80 -9.56
N ARG A 306 13.35 -4.00 -10.70
CA ARG A 306 13.54 -3.14 -11.87
C ARG A 306 12.82 -1.81 -11.67
N PRO A 307 13.33 -0.69 -12.22
CA PRO A 307 12.60 0.58 -12.21
C PRO A 307 11.16 0.40 -12.72
N VAL A 308 10.22 0.97 -12.01
CA VAL A 308 8.79 0.94 -12.36
C VAL A 308 8.52 1.99 -13.43
N ARG A 309 7.81 1.60 -14.46
CA ARG A 309 7.28 2.53 -15.47
C ARG A 309 5.87 2.94 -15.06
N MET A 310 5.66 4.21 -14.79
CA MET A 310 4.33 4.79 -14.58
C MET A 310 3.53 4.78 -15.87
N THR A 311 2.26 4.39 -15.80
CA THR A 311 1.37 4.31 -16.96
C THR A 311 0.12 5.16 -16.76
N ASP A 312 -0.52 5.56 -17.87
CA ASP A 312 -1.88 6.10 -17.91
C ASP A 312 -2.83 5.10 -18.52
N ASP A 313 -2.48 4.62 -19.71
CA ASP A 313 -3.16 3.51 -20.40
C ASP A 313 -2.32 2.22 -20.18
N ASP A 314 -2.96 1.06 -20.30
CA ASP A 314 -2.32 -0.25 -20.10
C ASP A 314 -1.91 -0.53 -18.64
N ALA A 315 -2.63 0.03 -17.68
CA ALA A 315 -2.50 -0.35 -16.28
C ALA A 315 -2.83 -1.85 -16.07
N PRO A 316 -2.29 -2.51 -15.04
CA PRO A 316 -2.55 -3.92 -14.77
C PRO A 316 -4.03 -4.24 -14.60
N VAL A 317 -4.41 -5.46 -14.97
CA VAL A 317 -5.75 -6.02 -14.68
C VAL A 317 -5.62 -7.28 -13.84
N LEU A 318 -6.63 -7.59 -13.03
CA LEU A 318 -6.69 -8.87 -12.33
C LEU A 318 -6.92 -10.01 -13.33
N PRO A 319 -6.41 -11.22 -13.05
CA PRO A 319 -6.68 -12.38 -13.90
C PRO A 319 -8.19 -12.68 -13.91
N ALA A 320 -8.71 -13.06 -15.08
CA ALA A 320 -10.08 -13.52 -15.22
C ALA A 320 -10.30 -14.76 -14.32
N ARG A 321 -11.47 -14.85 -13.70
CA ARG A 321 -11.81 -16.02 -12.89
C ARG A 321 -11.91 -17.26 -13.77
N HIS A 322 -11.51 -18.40 -13.25
CA HIS A 322 -11.71 -19.72 -13.85
C HIS A 322 -13.20 -20.11 -14.03
N GLY A 323 -14.15 -19.20 -13.80
CA GLY A 323 -15.60 -19.39 -13.95
C GLY A 323 -16.28 -18.49 -14.98
N ASP A 324 -15.63 -17.42 -15.40
CA ASP A 324 -16.26 -16.39 -16.27
C ASP A 324 -16.27 -16.78 -17.78
N THR A 325 -15.64 -17.90 -18.14
CA THR A 325 -15.64 -18.40 -19.52
C THR A 325 -16.86 -19.25 -19.91
N LYS A 326 -17.85 -19.40 -19.02
CA LYS A 326 -19.10 -20.11 -19.34
C LYS A 326 -20.30 -19.19 -19.20
N LYS A 327 -20.60 -18.41 -20.23
CA LYS A 327 -21.92 -18.02 -20.71
C LYS A 327 -21.82 -17.14 -21.95
N VAL A 328 -21.39 -17.70 -23.05
CA VAL A 328 -21.94 -17.34 -24.33
C VAL A 328 -22.79 -18.51 -24.77
N ASN A 329 -24.01 -18.55 -24.27
CA ASN A 329 -25.04 -19.45 -24.77
C ASN A 329 -25.56 -18.84 -26.07
N ASN A 330 -25.45 -19.62 -27.14
CA ASN A 330 -26.20 -19.50 -28.36
C ASN A 330 -27.70 -19.17 -28.13
N ARG A 331 -28.13 -18.10 -28.70
CA ARG A 331 -29.47 -17.96 -29.27
C ARG A 331 -29.40 -17.26 -30.63
#